data_2b103f4babae1672d47a4942d326cfa5
#
_entry.id   2b103f4babae1672d47a4942d326cfa5
#
_cell.length_a   1.000
_cell.length_b   1.000
_cell.length_c   1.000
_cell.angle_alpha   90.00
_cell.angle_beta   90.00
_cell.angle_gamma   90.00
#
_symmetry.space_group_name_H-M   'P 1'
#
loop_
_entity.id
_entity.type
_entity.pdbx_description
1 polymer ?
#
loop_
_entity_poly.entity_id
_entity_poly.type
_entity_poly.pdbx_seq_one_letter_code
_entity_poly.pdbx_strand_id
1 'polypeptide(L)'
;HLSLRRQRQMCIRDRISSDPALLATLGPPDLLEQYADESFTGYYTENPAAVFMGMVWWNNAWIALQCVLFGITGLWPINVLVQNAMGLGVSGAVMAAHDQVDVMILYILPHGLLEMTSIFVAAAGGLHLFWSWVAPGHRSRGESLAAEGRSLATVAIGLVFALFVSGLIEGFVTGWSLPWPIKIGIGVAALAAFLIYMLVIGGRAYRRGETGDLVEYEAGTPRLLAG
;
A
#
# COMPACT_ATOMS: atom_id res chain seq x y z
N HIS A 1 6.56 15.57 2.67
CA HIS A 1 5.77 14.52 3.37
C HIS A 1 6.37 13.10 3.30
N LEU A 2 7.11 12.74 2.25
CA LEU A 2 7.83 11.46 2.15
C LEU A 2 9.00 11.35 3.14
N SER A 3 9.66 12.45 3.47
CA SER A 3 10.78 12.48 4.41
C SER A 3 10.36 12.17 5.85
N LEU A 4 9.22 12.67 6.29
CA LEU A 4 8.70 12.45 7.65
C LEU A 4 8.28 10.98 7.90
N ARG A 5 7.85 10.26 6.86
CA ARG A 5 7.48 8.84 6.96
C ARG A 5 8.72 7.94 7.03
N ARG A 6 9.73 8.19 6.18
CA ARG A 6 11.03 7.49 6.29
C ARG A 6 11.68 7.74 7.65
N GLN A 7 11.61 8.97 8.16
CA GLN A 7 12.12 9.28 9.50
C GLN A 7 11.38 8.50 10.60
N ARG A 8 10.04 8.36 10.53
CA ARG A 8 9.31 7.58 11.54
C ARG A 8 9.63 6.09 11.51
N GLN A 9 9.73 5.49 10.34
CA GLN A 9 10.11 4.07 10.21
C GLN A 9 11.53 3.83 10.72
N MET A 10 12.49 4.69 10.35
CA MET A 10 13.85 4.63 10.88
C MET A 10 13.91 4.89 12.37
N CYS A 11 13.14 5.85 12.90
CA CYS A 11 13.09 6.12 14.34
C CYS A 11 12.51 4.94 15.14
N ILE A 12 11.49 4.24 14.64
CA ILE A 12 10.94 3.06 15.29
C ILE A 12 11.98 1.95 15.31
N ARG A 13 12.55 1.62 14.15
CA ARG A 13 13.59 0.60 14.02
C ARG A 13 14.77 0.91 14.94
N ASP A 14 15.36 2.08 14.81
CA ASP A 14 16.59 2.45 15.53
C ASP A 14 16.35 2.55 17.04
N ARG A 15 15.17 2.97 17.46
CA ARG A 15 14.81 3.02 18.87
C ARG A 15 14.61 1.64 19.48
N ILE A 16 13.95 0.72 18.78
CA ILE A 16 13.72 -0.64 19.28
C ILE A 16 15.01 -1.46 19.23
N SER A 17 15.76 -1.41 18.12
CA SER A 17 17.00 -2.18 17.98
C SER A 17 18.12 -1.73 18.92
N SER A 18 18.11 -0.48 19.37
CA SER A 18 19.10 0.07 20.31
C SER A 18 18.71 -0.06 21.78
N ASP A 19 17.49 -0.49 22.09
CA ASP A 19 17.00 -0.63 23.47
C ASP A 19 16.60 -2.09 23.74
N PRO A 20 17.46 -2.86 24.47
CA PRO A 20 17.17 -4.25 24.81
C PRO A 20 15.86 -4.44 25.58
N ALA A 21 15.44 -3.46 26.36
CA ALA A 21 14.19 -3.52 27.10
C ALA A 21 12.98 -3.45 26.17
N LEU A 22 13.06 -2.66 25.11
CA LEU A 22 12.00 -2.61 24.08
C LEU A 22 11.98 -3.88 23.23
N LEU A 23 13.13 -4.41 22.86
CA LEU A 23 13.21 -5.72 22.17
C LEU A 23 12.55 -6.82 23.00
N ALA A 24 12.85 -6.89 24.28
CA ALA A 24 12.25 -7.87 25.18
C ALA A 24 10.71 -7.75 25.29
N THR A 25 10.12 -6.61 24.96
CA THR A 25 8.64 -6.47 24.90
C THR A 25 8.03 -7.12 23.66
N LEU A 26 8.80 -7.40 22.62
CA LEU A 26 8.32 -8.01 21.38
C LEU A 26 8.24 -9.54 21.51
N GLY A 27 9.04 -10.13 22.38
CA GLY A 27 9.04 -11.57 22.64
C GLY A 27 10.31 -12.06 23.33
N PRO A 28 10.35 -13.36 23.69
CA PRO A 28 11.55 -14.02 24.21
C PRO A 28 12.71 -13.93 23.19
N PRO A 29 13.96 -13.79 23.65
CA PRO A 29 15.12 -13.64 22.77
C PRO A 29 15.29 -14.77 21.74
N ASP A 30 15.05 -16.01 22.15
CA ASP A 30 15.11 -17.21 21.31
C ASP A 30 14.10 -17.17 20.15
N LEU A 31 12.88 -16.65 20.39
CA LEU A 31 11.87 -16.48 19.33
C LEU A 31 12.21 -15.33 18.39
N LEU A 32 12.84 -14.27 18.87
CA LEU A 32 13.27 -13.16 18.02
C LEU A 32 14.45 -13.58 17.13
N GLU A 33 15.39 -14.35 17.65
CA GLU A 33 16.48 -14.97 16.89
C GLU A 33 15.92 -15.92 15.82
N GLN A 34 15.03 -16.84 16.20
CA GLN A 34 14.36 -17.74 15.25
C GLN A 34 13.59 -16.97 14.16
N TYR A 35 12.95 -15.87 14.53
CA TYR A 35 12.27 -15.01 13.55
C TYR A 35 13.25 -14.44 12.52
N ALA A 36 14.38 -13.92 12.96
CA ALA A 36 15.36 -13.31 12.09
C ALA A 36 16.07 -14.32 11.18
N ASP A 37 16.41 -15.49 11.71
CA ASP A 37 17.22 -16.48 11.00
C ASP A 37 16.40 -17.40 10.09
N GLU A 38 15.20 -17.76 10.47
CA GLU A 38 14.39 -18.79 9.79
C GLU A 38 13.00 -18.29 9.37
N SER A 39 12.20 -17.78 10.33
CA SER A 39 10.78 -17.54 10.08
C SER A 39 10.52 -16.43 9.07
N PHE A 40 11.36 -15.40 9.04
CA PHE A 40 11.24 -14.30 8.08
C PHE A 40 11.40 -14.78 6.63
N THR A 41 12.41 -15.60 6.36
CA THR A 41 12.62 -16.16 5.01
C THR A 41 11.67 -17.33 4.73
N GLY A 42 11.34 -18.14 5.74
CA GLY A 42 10.37 -19.22 5.68
C GLY A 42 9.01 -18.75 5.21
N TYR A 43 8.55 -17.58 5.67
CA TYR A 43 7.29 -16.96 5.25
C TYR A 43 7.13 -16.94 3.72
N TYR A 44 8.20 -16.71 2.96
CA TYR A 44 8.18 -16.64 1.50
C TYR A 44 8.32 -18.00 0.80
N THR A 45 8.62 -19.08 1.53
CA THR A 45 8.98 -20.38 0.95
C THR A 45 8.16 -21.55 1.46
N GLU A 46 7.47 -21.40 2.59
CA GLU A 46 6.70 -22.50 3.23
C GLU A 46 5.46 -22.92 2.43
N ASN A 47 4.82 -21.97 1.74
CA ASN A 47 3.62 -22.24 0.97
C ASN A 47 3.93 -22.34 -0.53
N PRO A 48 3.15 -23.14 -1.30
CA PRO A 48 3.22 -23.10 -2.76
C PRO A 48 3.03 -21.67 -3.27
N ALA A 49 3.87 -21.24 -4.20
CA ALA A 49 3.95 -19.85 -4.69
C ALA A 49 2.59 -19.23 -5.06
N ALA A 50 1.71 -20.02 -5.71
CA ALA A 50 0.38 -19.54 -6.10
C ALA A 50 -0.56 -19.31 -4.90
N VAL A 51 -0.48 -20.16 -3.87
CA VAL A 51 -1.26 -20.02 -2.64
C VAL A 51 -0.77 -18.80 -1.88
N PHE A 52 0.53 -18.69 -1.70
CA PHE A 52 1.17 -17.57 -1.03
C PHE A 52 0.82 -16.24 -1.72
N MET A 53 0.99 -16.17 -3.04
CA MET A 53 0.59 -15.01 -3.86
C MET A 53 -0.88 -14.61 -3.63
N GLY A 54 -1.79 -15.58 -3.63
CA GLY A 54 -3.21 -15.32 -3.40
C GLY A 54 -3.49 -14.75 -2.01
N MET A 55 -2.84 -15.27 -0.97
CA MET A 55 -2.98 -14.81 0.42
C MET A 55 -2.47 -13.37 0.57
N VAL A 56 -1.28 -13.08 0.05
CA VAL A 56 -0.68 -11.75 0.13
C VAL A 56 -1.50 -10.73 -0.67
N TRP A 57 -1.84 -11.05 -1.91
CA TRP A 57 -2.70 -10.20 -2.72
C TRP A 57 -4.02 -9.86 -2.01
N TRP A 58 -4.71 -10.87 -1.48
CA TRP A 58 -5.97 -10.66 -0.77
C TRP A 58 -5.80 -9.74 0.45
N ASN A 59 -4.74 -9.99 1.25
CA ASN A 59 -4.44 -9.17 2.42
C ASN A 59 -4.19 -7.70 2.04
N ASN A 60 -3.36 -7.45 1.04
CA ASN A 60 -2.97 -6.11 0.63
C ASN A 60 -4.10 -5.38 -0.12
N ALA A 61 -4.88 -6.10 -0.93
CA ALA A 61 -6.09 -5.57 -1.54
C ALA A 61 -7.13 -5.18 -0.48
N TRP A 62 -7.28 -5.99 0.58
CA TRP A 62 -8.15 -5.67 1.70
C TRP A 62 -7.69 -4.43 2.47
N ILE A 63 -6.39 -4.30 2.73
CA ILE A 63 -5.80 -3.11 3.36
C ILE A 63 -6.06 -1.84 2.53
N ALA A 64 -5.85 -1.90 1.22
CA ALA A 64 -6.15 -0.79 0.31
C ALA A 64 -7.65 -0.48 0.27
N LEU A 65 -8.50 -1.50 0.21
CA LEU A 65 -9.96 -1.35 0.21
C LEU A 65 -10.47 -0.69 1.50
N GLN A 66 -9.90 -0.99 2.66
CA GLN A 66 -10.24 -0.33 3.91
C GLN A 66 -9.99 1.19 3.83
N CYS A 67 -8.89 1.63 3.20
CA CYS A 67 -8.63 3.06 2.99
C CYS A 67 -9.71 3.73 2.15
N VAL A 68 -10.26 3.01 1.16
CA VAL A 68 -11.34 3.49 0.29
C VAL A 68 -12.68 3.49 1.04
N LEU A 69 -13.09 2.36 1.60
CA LEU A 69 -14.40 2.18 2.25
C LEU A 69 -14.58 3.07 3.48
N PHE A 70 -13.53 3.14 4.31
CA PHE A 70 -13.55 3.94 5.53
C PHE A 70 -12.87 5.30 5.36
N GLY A 71 -12.57 5.68 4.11
CA GLY A 71 -11.93 6.93 3.74
C GLY A 71 -12.66 8.15 4.27
N ILE A 72 -14.00 8.12 4.23
CA ILE A 72 -14.86 9.20 4.73
C ILE A 72 -14.62 9.58 6.19
N THR A 73 -14.05 8.70 7.00
CA THR A 73 -13.71 9.00 8.40
C THR A 73 -12.50 9.93 8.54
N GLY A 74 -11.65 10.02 7.50
CA GLY A 74 -10.37 10.73 7.51
C GLY A 74 -9.31 10.10 8.42
N LEU A 75 -9.72 9.47 9.52
CA LEU A 75 -8.83 8.84 10.50
C LEU A 75 -8.38 7.45 10.11
N TRP A 76 -9.26 6.67 9.44
CA TRP A 76 -8.98 5.28 9.12
C TRP A 76 -7.81 5.10 8.14
N PRO A 77 -7.72 5.86 7.03
CA PRO A 77 -6.55 5.79 6.16
C PRO A 77 -5.24 6.11 6.88
N ILE A 78 -5.27 7.05 7.83
CA ILE A 78 -4.10 7.39 8.64
C ILE A 78 -3.73 6.21 9.55
N ASN A 79 -4.72 5.60 10.22
CA ASN A 79 -4.52 4.42 11.07
C ASN A 79 -3.90 3.27 10.26
N VAL A 80 -4.43 2.97 9.07
CA VAL A 80 -3.89 1.93 8.19
C VAL A 80 -2.41 2.19 7.88
N LEU A 81 -2.05 3.43 7.54
CA LEU A 81 -0.66 3.79 7.26
C LEU A 81 0.24 3.67 8.49
N VAL A 82 -0.27 4.01 9.67
CA VAL A 82 0.47 3.86 10.93
C VAL A 82 0.70 2.38 11.24
N GLN A 83 -0.32 1.53 11.11
CA GLN A 83 -0.20 0.09 11.36
C GLN A 83 0.80 -0.58 10.41
N ASN A 84 0.74 -0.25 9.11
CA ASN A 84 1.74 -0.74 8.14
C ASN A 84 3.16 -0.28 8.48
N ALA A 85 3.32 1.00 8.87
CA ALA A 85 4.62 1.54 9.27
C ALA A 85 5.15 0.88 10.56
N MET A 86 4.25 0.60 11.51
CA MET A 86 4.61 -0.10 12.75
C MET A 86 5.04 -1.55 12.47
N GLY A 87 4.26 -2.29 11.67
CA GLY A 87 4.60 -3.68 11.32
C GLY A 87 5.97 -3.77 10.66
N LEU A 88 6.22 -2.95 9.62
CA LEU A 88 7.52 -2.91 8.95
C LEU A 88 8.65 -2.44 9.87
N GLY A 89 8.36 -1.46 10.75
CA GLY A 89 9.34 -0.95 11.71
C GLY A 89 9.73 -1.98 12.78
N VAL A 90 8.76 -2.74 13.30
CA VAL A 90 9.00 -3.82 14.27
C VAL A 90 9.81 -4.95 13.63
N SER A 91 9.39 -5.45 12.46
CA SER A 91 10.16 -6.47 11.72
C SER A 91 11.59 -5.98 11.44
N GLY A 92 11.73 -4.73 10.98
CA GLY A 92 13.03 -4.13 10.73
C GLY A 92 13.90 -3.97 11.98
N ALA A 93 13.30 -3.75 13.14
CA ALA A 93 14.04 -3.66 14.41
C ALA A 93 14.58 -5.03 14.84
N VAL A 94 13.77 -6.08 14.73
CA VAL A 94 14.20 -7.46 15.03
C VAL A 94 15.31 -7.87 14.08
N MET A 95 15.14 -7.68 12.77
CA MET A 95 16.17 -8.01 11.77
C MET A 95 17.46 -7.20 11.98
N ALA A 96 17.36 -5.94 12.40
CA ALA A 96 18.53 -5.12 12.70
C ALA A 96 19.27 -5.55 13.96
N ALA A 97 18.55 -6.02 14.99
CA ALA A 97 19.15 -6.51 16.21
C ALA A 97 19.93 -7.83 16.00
N HIS A 98 19.65 -8.56 14.91
CA HIS A 98 20.30 -9.82 14.54
C HIS A 98 21.16 -9.70 13.26
N ASP A 99 21.55 -8.48 12.87
CA ASP A 99 22.39 -8.20 11.68
C ASP A 99 21.83 -8.73 10.35
N GLN A 100 20.49 -8.89 10.23
CA GLN A 100 19.79 -9.44 9.06
C GLN A 100 19.04 -8.38 8.22
N VAL A 101 19.42 -7.11 8.30
CA VAL A 101 18.75 -6.01 7.57
C VAL A 101 18.86 -6.18 6.06
N ASP A 102 20.00 -6.66 5.58
CA ASP A 102 20.24 -6.92 4.16
C ASP A 102 19.29 -8.00 3.63
N VAL A 103 19.08 -9.08 4.39
CA VAL A 103 18.10 -10.13 4.07
C VAL A 103 16.70 -9.52 3.96
N MET A 104 16.29 -8.73 4.95
CA MET A 104 14.99 -8.05 4.92
C MET A 104 14.81 -7.18 3.66
N ILE A 105 15.82 -6.38 3.33
CA ILE A 105 15.77 -5.51 2.13
C ILE A 105 15.65 -6.34 0.86
N LEU A 106 16.41 -7.43 0.75
CA LEU A 106 16.40 -8.31 -0.42
C LEU A 106 15.02 -8.96 -0.65
N TYR A 107 14.35 -9.34 0.42
CA TYR A 107 13.04 -9.98 0.32
C TYR A 107 11.90 -8.99 0.12
N ILE A 108 11.92 -7.82 0.77
CA ILE A 108 10.83 -6.84 0.68
C ILE A 108 10.91 -5.98 -0.59
N LEU A 109 12.12 -5.57 -1.01
CA LEU A 109 12.27 -4.56 -2.05
C LEU A 109 11.65 -4.94 -3.41
N PRO A 110 11.70 -6.22 -3.89
CA PRO A 110 11.15 -6.58 -5.18
C PRO A 110 9.65 -6.28 -5.36
N HIS A 111 8.83 -6.55 -4.35
CA HIS A 111 7.37 -6.35 -4.40
C HIS A 111 6.94 -5.09 -3.61
N GLY A 112 7.58 -4.83 -2.49
CA GLY A 112 7.20 -3.79 -1.54
C GLY A 112 7.20 -2.37 -2.11
N LEU A 113 8.00 -2.09 -3.14
CA LEU A 113 7.99 -0.79 -3.83
C LEU A 113 6.63 -0.49 -4.46
N LEU A 114 6.08 -1.42 -5.22
CA LEU A 114 4.79 -1.29 -5.89
C LEU A 114 3.64 -1.34 -4.87
N GLU A 115 3.73 -2.27 -3.93
CA GLU A 115 2.74 -2.48 -2.88
C GLU A 115 2.53 -1.25 -2.01
N MET A 116 3.62 -0.75 -1.39
CA MET A 116 3.55 0.42 -0.52
C MET A 116 3.08 1.66 -1.27
N THR A 117 3.49 1.81 -2.54
CA THR A 117 3.01 2.91 -3.39
C THR A 117 1.51 2.80 -3.62
N SER A 118 0.99 1.59 -3.89
CA SER A 118 -0.45 1.33 -4.07
C SER A 118 -1.26 1.63 -2.81
N ILE A 119 -0.77 1.21 -1.64
CA ILE A 119 -1.40 1.53 -0.35
C ILE A 119 -1.39 3.04 -0.07
N PHE A 120 -0.31 3.75 -0.43
CA PHE A 120 -0.27 5.21 -0.28
C PHE A 120 -1.27 5.92 -1.19
N VAL A 121 -1.45 5.43 -2.43
CA VAL A 121 -2.47 5.96 -3.35
C VAL A 121 -3.87 5.70 -2.81
N ALA A 122 -4.15 4.49 -2.29
CA ALA A 122 -5.44 4.16 -1.66
C ALA A 122 -5.74 5.08 -0.46
N ALA A 123 -4.75 5.29 0.41
CA ALA A 123 -4.89 6.16 1.58
C ALA A 123 -5.09 7.64 1.17
N ALA A 124 -4.36 8.10 0.16
CA ALA A 124 -4.54 9.46 -0.38
C ALA A 124 -5.94 9.64 -0.97
N GLY A 125 -6.44 8.65 -1.73
CA GLY A 125 -7.81 8.66 -2.26
C GLY A 125 -8.87 8.69 -1.16
N GLY A 126 -8.71 7.88 -0.11
CA GLY A 126 -9.60 7.90 1.05
C GLY A 126 -9.59 9.24 1.79
N LEU A 127 -8.43 9.86 1.96
CA LEU A 127 -8.33 11.20 2.55
C LEU A 127 -8.94 12.29 1.65
N HIS A 128 -8.82 12.13 0.33
CA HIS A 128 -9.46 13.03 -0.63
C HIS A 128 -10.98 12.92 -0.56
N LEU A 129 -11.51 11.71 -0.42
CA LEU A 129 -12.94 11.48 -0.20
C LEU A 129 -13.44 12.18 1.08
N PHE A 130 -12.69 12.07 2.19
CA PHE A 130 -13.00 12.81 3.42
C PHE A 130 -13.01 14.31 3.18
N TRP A 131 -12.00 14.83 2.48
CA TRP A 131 -11.90 16.25 2.22
C TRP A 131 -13.05 16.78 1.35
N SER A 132 -13.52 15.99 0.39
CA SER A 132 -14.67 16.35 -0.45
C SER A 132 -15.97 16.52 0.35
N TRP A 133 -16.09 15.80 1.46
CA TRP A 133 -17.21 15.95 2.40
C TRP A 133 -17.05 17.18 3.31
N VAL A 134 -15.83 17.48 3.77
CA VAL A 134 -15.54 18.63 4.64
C VAL A 134 -15.64 19.94 3.89
N ALA A 135 -15.10 20.00 2.67
CA ALA A 135 -15.01 21.19 1.84
C ALA A 135 -15.57 20.93 0.43
N PRO A 136 -16.89 20.77 0.27
CA PRO A 136 -17.52 20.37 -0.99
C PRO A 136 -17.52 21.46 -2.08
N GLY A 137 -17.05 22.68 -1.78
CA GLY A 137 -17.07 23.81 -2.69
C GLY A 137 -18.49 24.31 -2.97
N HIS A 138 -18.86 24.38 -4.25
CA HIS A 138 -20.20 24.84 -4.69
C HIS A 138 -21.25 23.72 -4.74
N ARG A 139 -20.86 22.46 -4.51
CA ARG A 139 -21.76 21.29 -4.52
C ARG A 139 -22.34 21.04 -3.12
N SER A 140 -23.45 20.34 -3.04
CA SER A 140 -23.87 19.76 -1.77
C SER A 140 -22.88 18.67 -1.32
N ARG A 141 -22.79 18.42 -0.02
CA ARG A 141 -21.91 17.37 0.54
C ARG A 141 -22.19 16.00 -0.07
N GLY A 142 -23.48 15.67 -0.30
CA GLY A 142 -23.87 14.41 -0.90
C GLY A 142 -23.42 14.28 -2.36
N GLU A 143 -23.60 15.32 -3.16
CA GLU A 143 -23.16 15.36 -4.57
C GLU A 143 -21.62 15.27 -4.68
N SER A 144 -20.90 16.02 -3.84
CA SER A 144 -19.44 15.99 -3.83
C SER A 144 -18.93 14.60 -3.44
N LEU A 145 -19.50 14.01 -2.39
CA LEU A 145 -19.13 12.67 -1.93
C LEU A 145 -19.45 11.58 -2.97
N ALA A 146 -20.59 11.69 -3.64
CA ALA A 146 -20.98 10.74 -4.68
C ALA A 146 -20.04 10.78 -5.89
N ALA A 147 -19.69 11.99 -6.36
CA ALA A 147 -18.76 12.16 -7.48
C ALA A 147 -17.36 11.62 -7.15
N GLU A 148 -16.80 12.02 -6.01
CA GLU A 148 -15.49 11.55 -5.57
C GLU A 148 -15.48 10.05 -5.25
N GLY A 149 -16.57 9.51 -4.70
CA GLY A 149 -16.71 8.08 -4.42
C GLY A 149 -16.69 7.24 -5.70
N ARG A 150 -17.34 7.68 -6.79
CA ARG A 150 -17.31 6.99 -8.09
C ARG A 150 -15.90 7.05 -8.71
N SER A 151 -15.26 8.21 -8.69
CA SER A 151 -13.87 8.35 -9.14
C SER A 151 -12.93 7.46 -8.34
N LEU A 152 -13.07 7.42 -7.02
CA LEU A 152 -12.27 6.60 -6.14
C LEU A 152 -12.50 5.09 -6.37
N ALA A 153 -13.73 4.67 -6.69
CA ALA A 153 -14.02 3.28 -7.04
C ALA A 153 -13.24 2.82 -8.29
N THR A 154 -13.13 3.69 -9.31
CA THR A 154 -12.30 3.42 -10.50
C THR A 154 -10.82 3.27 -10.14
N VAL A 155 -10.30 4.16 -9.29
CA VAL A 155 -8.92 4.06 -8.77
C VAL A 155 -8.73 2.76 -7.97
N ALA A 156 -9.70 2.38 -7.12
CA ALA A 156 -9.63 1.17 -6.31
C ALA A 156 -9.50 -0.10 -7.17
N ILE A 157 -10.22 -0.19 -8.28
CA ILE A 157 -10.10 -1.32 -9.22
C ILE A 157 -8.67 -1.38 -9.79
N GLY A 158 -8.12 -0.25 -10.20
CA GLY A 158 -6.72 -0.17 -10.66
C GLY A 158 -5.71 -0.59 -9.60
N LEU A 159 -5.94 -0.21 -8.34
CA LEU A 159 -5.08 -0.59 -7.21
C LEU A 159 -5.16 -2.09 -6.88
N VAL A 160 -6.33 -2.71 -6.96
CA VAL A 160 -6.50 -4.16 -6.80
C VAL A 160 -5.66 -4.91 -7.84
N PHE A 161 -5.65 -4.41 -9.09
CA PHE A 161 -4.81 -4.98 -10.14
C PHE A 161 -3.31 -4.74 -9.91
N ALA A 162 -2.91 -3.54 -9.49
CA ALA A 162 -1.51 -3.25 -9.16
C ALA A 162 -1.00 -4.12 -8.00
N LEU A 163 -1.82 -4.31 -6.97
CA LEU A 163 -1.53 -5.22 -5.86
C LEU A 163 -1.50 -6.69 -6.27
N PHE A 164 -2.29 -7.09 -7.27
CA PHE A 164 -2.20 -8.42 -7.86
C PHE A 164 -0.83 -8.63 -8.53
N VAL A 165 -0.34 -7.65 -9.29
CA VAL A 165 1.01 -7.68 -9.87
C VAL A 165 2.09 -7.73 -8.78
N SER A 166 1.95 -6.97 -7.70
CA SER A 166 2.84 -7.05 -6.54
C SER A 166 2.86 -8.43 -5.91
N GLY A 167 1.69 -9.04 -5.70
CA GLY A 167 1.57 -10.40 -5.18
C GLY A 167 2.20 -11.46 -6.12
N LEU A 168 2.09 -11.29 -7.45
CA LEU A 168 2.80 -12.15 -8.41
C LEU A 168 4.31 -12.05 -8.25
N ILE A 169 4.84 -10.85 -8.09
CA ILE A 169 6.28 -10.64 -7.85
C ILE A 169 6.69 -11.28 -6.51
N GLU A 170 5.89 -11.11 -5.47
CA GLU A 170 6.18 -11.68 -4.17
C GLU A 170 6.17 -13.20 -4.19
N GLY A 171 5.12 -13.82 -4.73
CA GLY A 171 4.99 -15.28 -4.74
C GLY A 171 5.92 -16.00 -5.71
N PHE A 172 6.21 -15.40 -6.88
CA PHE A 172 6.96 -16.09 -7.93
C PHE A 172 8.38 -15.58 -8.16
N VAL A 173 8.72 -14.38 -7.67
CA VAL A 173 10.05 -13.79 -7.87
C VAL A 173 10.83 -13.75 -6.56
N THR A 174 10.19 -13.33 -5.46
CA THR A 174 10.88 -13.12 -4.18
C THR A 174 11.44 -14.42 -3.61
N GLY A 175 10.66 -15.50 -3.59
CA GLY A 175 11.07 -16.82 -3.07
C GLY A 175 11.98 -17.63 -4.00
N TRP A 176 12.16 -17.25 -5.27
CA TRP A 176 12.96 -18.00 -6.22
C TRP A 176 14.49 -17.79 -6.04
N SER A 177 15.27 -18.74 -6.57
CA SER A 177 16.74 -18.71 -6.55
C SER A 177 17.38 -17.76 -7.60
N LEU A 178 16.64 -16.70 -7.99
CA LEU A 178 17.15 -15.69 -8.91
C LEU A 178 18.18 -14.79 -8.21
N PRO A 179 19.22 -14.32 -8.93
CA PRO A 179 20.11 -13.28 -8.41
C PRO A 179 19.31 -12.05 -7.97
N TRP A 180 19.61 -11.55 -6.79
CA TRP A 180 18.84 -10.47 -6.18
C TRP A 180 18.81 -9.15 -7.00
N PRO A 181 19.83 -8.77 -7.81
CA PRO A 181 19.71 -7.60 -8.68
C PRO A 181 18.60 -7.75 -9.73
N ILE A 182 18.34 -8.97 -10.20
CA ILE A 182 17.25 -9.26 -11.13
C ILE A 182 15.91 -9.11 -10.43
N LYS A 183 15.77 -9.65 -9.21
CA LYS A 183 14.54 -9.50 -8.40
C LYS A 183 14.19 -8.03 -8.18
N ILE A 184 15.17 -7.24 -7.75
CA ILE A 184 14.98 -5.80 -7.54
C ILE A 184 14.69 -5.08 -8.86
N GLY A 185 15.38 -5.45 -9.95
CA GLY A 185 15.13 -4.90 -11.28
C GLY A 185 13.69 -5.11 -11.74
N ILE A 186 13.10 -6.29 -11.49
CA ILE A 186 11.69 -6.57 -11.77
C ILE A 186 10.77 -5.65 -10.95
N GLY A 187 11.03 -5.50 -9.65
CA GLY A 187 10.24 -4.61 -8.79
C GLY A 187 10.31 -3.14 -9.21
N VAL A 188 11.51 -2.66 -9.53
CA VAL A 188 11.70 -1.29 -10.03
C VAL A 188 10.99 -1.09 -11.37
N ALA A 189 11.04 -2.06 -12.27
CA ALA A 189 10.34 -2.00 -13.56
C ALA A 189 8.82 -1.96 -13.37
N ALA A 190 8.27 -2.77 -12.46
CA ALA A 190 6.84 -2.78 -12.13
C ALA A 190 6.40 -1.44 -11.52
N LEU A 191 7.16 -0.90 -10.58
CA LEU A 191 6.89 0.44 -10.02
C LEU A 191 6.97 1.52 -11.11
N ALA A 192 8.01 1.49 -11.96
CA ALA A 192 8.15 2.46 -13.04
C ALA A 192 6.98 2.41 -14.02
N ALA A 193 6.53 1.20 -14.42
CA ALA A 193 5.35 1.03 -15.26
C ALA A 193 4.09 1.60 -14.60
N PHE A 194 3.88 1.33 -13.32
CA PHE A 194 2.76 1.88 -12.54
C PHE A 194 2.80 3.42 -12.47
N LEU A 195 3.97 4.00 -12.20
CA LEU A 195 4.13 5.45 -12.14
C LEU A 195 3.96 6.11 -13.51
N ILE A 196 4.47 5.49 -14.58
CA ILE A 196 4.24 5.97 -15.95
C ILE A 196 2.75 5.93 -16.27
N TYR A 197 2.06 4.84 -15.95
CA TYR A 197 0.61 4.72 -16.13
C TYR A 197 -0.12 5.85 -15.38
N MET A 198 0.14 6.03 -14.09
CA MET A 198 -0.52 7.06 -13.29
C MET A 198 -0.20 8.49 -13.76
N LEU A 199 1.08 8.81 -13.92
CA LEU A 199 1.52 10.20 -14.12
C LEU A 199 1.42 10.65 -15.58
N VAL A 200 1.67 9.74 -16.53
CA VAL A 200 1.64 10.08 -17.96
C VAL A 200 0.25 9.82 -18.55
N ILE A 201 -0.28 8.61 -18.42
CA ILE A 201 -1.58 8.26 -19.02
C ILE A 201 -2.70 8.90 -18.21
N GLY A 202 -2.75 8.71 -16.90
CA GLY A 202 -3.71 9.35 -16.01
C GLY A 202 -3.61 10.87 -16.03
N GLY A 203 -2.40 11.43 -16.06
CA GLY A 203 -2.20 12.87 -16.19
C GLY A 203 -2.66 13.44 -17.53
N ARG A 204 -2.62 12.66 -18.62
CA ARG A 204 -3.20 13.06 -19.92
C ARG A 204 -4.73 13.02 -19.89
N ALA A 205 -5.31 11.97 -19.31
CA ALA A 205 -6.75 11.84 -19.13
C ALA A 205 -7.31 13.00 -18.29
N TYR A 206 -6.68 13.29 -17.15
CA TYR A 206 -7.03 14.42 -16.29
C TYR A 206 -7.01 15.76 -17.05
N ARG A 207 -5.97 16.03 -17.86
CA ARG A 207 -5.90 17.26 -18.69
C ARG A 207 -6.96 17.34 -19.78
N ARG A 208 -7.57 16.22 -20.16
CA ARG A 208 -8.72 16.17 -21.08
C ARG A 208 -10.06 16.34 -20.38
N GLY A 209 -10.06 16.50 -19.05
CA GLY A 209 -11.28 16.60 -18.24
C GLY A 209 -11.91 15.26 -17.89
N GLU A 210 -11.21 14.14 -18.14
CA GLU A 210 -11.67 12.80 -17.74
C GLU A 210 -11.43 12.63 -16.24
N THR A 211 -12.49 12.58 -15.45
CA THR A 211 -12.42 12.52 -13.98
C THR A 211 -12.56 11.10 -13.41
N GLY A 212 -12.84 10.11 -14.27
CA GLY A 212 -13.21 8.75 -13.86
C GLY A 212 -14.61 8.67 -13.27
N ASP A 213 -15.35 9.76 -13.22
CA ASP A 213 -16.76 9.79 -12.85
C ASP A 213 -17.66 9.48 -14.07
N LEU A 214 -18.86 8.98 -13.82
CA LEU A 214 -19.86 8.74 -14.84
C LEU A 214 -20.34 10.08 -15.43
N VAL A 215 -20.66 10.07 -16.73
CA VAL A 215 -21.31 11.23 -17.36
C VAL A 215 -22.71 11.40 -16.73
N GLU A 216 -23.17 12.65 -16.59
CA GLU A 216 -24.43 12.96 -15.86
C GLU A 216 -25.63 12.08 -16.23
N TYR A 217 -25.79 11.72 -17.50
CA TYR A 217 -26.90 10.85 -17.95
C TYR A 217 -26.70 9.38 -17.56
N GLU A 218 -25.47 8.93 -17.40
CA GLU A 218 -25.14 7.56 -16.94
C GLU A 218 -25.24 7.45 -15.41
N ALA A 219 -25.04 8.54 -14.71
CA ALA A 219 -25.17 8.61 -13.25
C ALA A 219 -26.64 8.55 -12.79
N GLY A 220 -27.61 8.49 -13.70
CA GLY A 220 -29.03 8.40 -13.37
C GLY A 220 -29.60 9.64 -12.68
N THR A 221 -28.94 10.77 -12.78
CA THR A 221 -29.43 12.04 -12.22
C THR A 221 -30.64 12.51 -13.05
N PRO A 222 -31.87 12.57 -12.49
CA PRO A 222 -33.00 13.10 -13.23
C PRO A 222 -32.71 14.58 -13.50
N ARG A 223 -32.58 14.96 -14.78
CA ARG A 223 -32.68 16.38 -15.16
C ARG A 223 -34.07 16.84 -14.77
N LEU A 224 -34.19 17.60 -13.70
CA LEU A 224 -35.36 18.44 -13.50
C LEU A 224 -35.35 19.42 -14.67
N LEU A 225 -36.20 19.13 -15.67
CA LEU A 225 -36.51 20.10 -16.69
C LEU A 225 -37.11 21.28 -15.94
N ALA A 226 -36.35 22.38 -15.84
CA ALA A 226 -36.88 23.65 -15.37
C ALA A 226 -37.95 24.05 -16.35
N GLY A 227 -39.22 23.97 -15.88
CA GLY A 227 -40.41 24.50 -16.57
C GLY A 227 -40.44 26.02 -16.46
#